data_fcde5a81ff3e9b6cb0cf600cce16ac8a
#
_entry.id   fcde5a81ff3e9b6cb0cf600cce16ac8a
#
_cell.length_a   1.000
_cell.length_b   1.000
_cell.length_c   1.000
_cell.angle_alpha   90.00
_cell.angle_beta   90.00
_cell.angle_gamma   90.00
#
_symmetry.space_group_name_H-M   'P 1'
#
loop_
_entity.id
_entity.type
_entity.pdbx_description
1 polymer ?
#
loop_
_entity_poly.entity_id
_entity_poly.type
_entity_poly.pdbx_seq_one_letter_code
_entity_poly.pdbx_strand_id
1 'polypeptide(L)'
;DNYHHTSGDRPEICDPTQLHRAIVLAAASAYTVANADSNGAVKIATEVAANAAKRMSIKMKLNLTEFNNANAENFAALYRKARFNQDALLNNEVATLATVLELAPASASLKEYVQAMQENVKGAWSANCRSIDAAMKAKAAALGIAPLKGITLTAAEKAASKVYPKSTAKVKETGYGVLNTIPRDLMAKYGFDKRGSVKNGAEIAKLTTTGTNSILDIKKMLDAQFPSTDSLETVTKYIEMLKEAGLVTY
;
A
#
# COMPACT_ATOMS: atom_id res chain seq x y z
N ASP A 1 22.47 14.23 6.59
CA ASP A 1 23.16 13.87 7.81
C ASP A 1 24.50 13.19 7.45
N ASN A 2 25.61 13.88 7.73
CA ASN A 2 26.96 13.41 7.39
C ASN A 2 27.51 12.37 8.39
N TYR A 3 26.84 12.17 9.51
CA TYR A 3 27.31 11.33 10.62
C TYR A 3 26.58 10.01 10.74
N HIS A 4 25.39 9.89 10.15
CA HIS A 4 24.52 8.71 10.25
C HIS A 4 25.25 7.44 9.82
N HIS A 5 25.24 6.42 10.67
CA HIS A 5 25.95 5.14 10.50
C HIS A 5 27.49 5.24 10.42
N THR A 6 28.10 6.29 10.98
CA THR A 6 29.55 6.43 11.09
C THR A 6 29.98 6.49 12.55
N SER A 7 31.30 6.39 12.81
CA SER A 7 31.88 6.60 14.17
C SER A 7 31.69 8.02 14.70
N GLY A 8 31.32 8.96 13.84
CA GLY A 8 30.97 10.33 14.20
C GLY A 8 29.52 10.51 14.64
N ASP A 9 28.69 9.49 14.53
CA ASP A 9 27.29 9.48 15.00
C ASP A 9 27.26 9.30 16.52
N ARG A 10 27.41 10.40 17.22
CA ARG A 10 27.55 10.46 18.70
C ARG A 10 26.44 11.29 19.32
N PRO A 11 26.06 11.02 20.58
CA PRO A 11 25.03 11.80 21.29
C PRO A 11 25.27 13.30 21.29
N GLU A 12 26.54 13.73 21.30
CA GLU A 12 26.93 15.16 21.39
C GLU A 12 26.56 15.96 20.15
N ILE A 13 26.32 15.29 18.99
CA ILE A 13 25.88 15.97 17.75
C ILE A 13 24.34 16.04 17.64
N CYS A 14 23.61 15.40 18.55
CA CYS A 14 22.16 15.47 18.59
C CYS A 14 21.72 16.82 19.17
N ASP A 15 20.75 17.47 18.52
CA ASP A 15 20.05 18.63 19.09
C ASP A 15 19.13 18.15 20.22
N PRO A 16 19.38 18.49 21.49
CA PRO A 16 18.56 18.04 22.61
C PRO A 16 17.11 18.50 22.50
N THR A 17 16.86 19.67 21.90
CA THR A 17 15.51 20.20 21.70
C THR A 17 14.73 19.37 20.69
N GLN A 18 15.36 18.98 19.58
CA GLN A 18 14.71 18.12 18.58
C GLN A 18 14.49 16.71 19.12
N LEU A 19 15.46 16.15 19.85
CA LEU A 19 15.33 14.85 20.51
C LEU A 19 14.16 14.85 21.50
N HIS A 20 14.07 15.89 22.36
CA HIS A 20 12.96 16.06 23.31
C HIS A 20 11.62 16.15 22.60
N ARG A 21 11.51 16.93 21.52
CA ARG A 21 10.28 17.02 20.71
C ARG A 21 9.88 15.66 20.12
N ALA A 22 10.83 14.90 19.57
CA ALA A 22 10.58 13.58 19.03
C ALA A 22 10.07 12.61 20.12
N ILE A 23 10.70 12.62 21.30
CA ILE A 23 10.27 11.80 22.46
C ILE A 23 8.86 12.17 22.91
N VAL A 24 8.55 13.46 23.06
CA VAL A 24 7.22 13.91 23.46
C VAL A 24 6.17 13.50 22.45
N LEU A 25 6.43 13.68 21.15
CA LEU A 25 5.50 13.26 20.08
C LEU A 25 5.28 11.75 20.09
N ALA A 26 6.33 10.96 20.21
CA ALA A 26 6.23 9.50 20.25
C ALA A 26 5.46 9.02 21.48
N ALA A 27 5.80 9.56 22.67
CA ALA A 27 5.15 9.20 23.93
C ALA A 27 3.67 9.61 23.95
N ALA A 28 3.35 10.84 23.51
CA ALA A 28 1.97 11.32 23.44
C ALA A 28 1.13 10.49 22.44
N SER A 29 1.69 10.14 21.28
CA SER A 29 1.01 9.30 20.29
C SER A 29 0.74 7.90 20.84
N ALA A 30 1.75 7.25 21.43
CA ALA A 30 1.61 5.93 22.04
C ALA A 30 0.60 5.94 23.20
N TYR A 31 0.66 6.95 24.07
CA TYR A 31 -0.27 7.11 25.19
C TYR A 31 -1.71 7.31 24.69
N THR A 32 -1.92 8.13 23.65
CA THR A 32 -3.25 8.37 23.08
C THR A 32 -3.87 7.10 22.55
N VAL A 33 -3.09 6.28 21.82
CA VAL A 33 -3.56 5.00 21.28
C VAL A 33 -3.82 3.99 22.40
N ALA A 34 -2.90 3.85 23.35
CA ALA A 34 -3.01 2.89 24.45
C ALA A 34 -4.18 3.16 25.40
N ASN A 35 -4.61 4.42 25.54
CA ASN A 35 -5.71 4.84 26.40
C ASN A 35 -7.01 5.14 25.64
N ALA A 36 -7.09 4.83 24.36
CA ALA A 36 -8.29 5.12 23.57
C ALA A 36 -9.45 4.23 24.02
N ASP A 37 -10.47 4.85 24.59
CA ASP A 37 -11.82 4.27 24.72
C ASP A 37 -12.60 4.43 23.41
N SER A 38 -13.87 4.05 23.40
CA SER A 38 -14.74 4.19 22.21
C SER A 38 -14.79 5.62 21.66
N ASN A 39 -14.80 6.64 22.52
CA ASN A 39 -14.81 8.05 22.10
C ASN A 39 -13.46 8.47 21.52
N GLY A 40 -12.38 8.06 22.17
CA GLY A 40 -11.01 8.24 21.68
C GLY A 40 -10.81 7.59 20.30
N ALA A 41 -11.30 6.36 20.15
CA ALA A 41 -11.24 5.63 18.88
C ALA A 41 -12.05 6.31 17.77
N VAL A 42 -13.21 6.89 18.05
CA VAL A 42 -13.98 7.69 17.07
C VAL A 42 -13.19 8.92 16.62
N LYS A 43 -12.52 9.63 17.54
CA LYS A 43 -11.65 10.78 17.19
C LYS A 43 -10.50 10.34 16.29
N ILE A 44 -9.85 9.23 16.61
CA ILE A 44 -8.77 8.66 15.80
C ILE A 44 -9.30 8.27 14.41
N ALA A 45 -10.47 7.62 14.33
CA ALA A 45 -11.09 7.28 13.04
C ALA A 45 -11.39 8.51 12.18
N THR A 46 -11.81 9.62 12.82
CA THR A 46 -12.05 10.89 12.12
C THR A 46 -10.77 11.42 11.49
N GLU A 47 -9.67 11.44 12.23
CA GLU A 47 -8.36 11.89 11.72
C GLU A 47 -7.84 10.97 10.61
N VAL A 48 -7.99 9.65 10.78
CA VAL A 48 -7.62 8.67 9.74
C VAL A 48 -8.42 8.93 8.45
N ALA A 49 -9.73 9.14 8.56
CA ALA A 49 -10.60 9.41 7.41
C ALA A 49 -10.25 10.75 6.72
N ALA A 50 -10.00 11.82 7.48
CA ALA A 50 -9.60 13.11 6.94
C ALA A 50 -8.24 13.01 6.20
N ASN A 51 -7.28 12.30 6.76
CA ASN A 51 -6.00 12.05 6.12
C ASN A 51 -6.12 11.13 4.89
N ALA A 52 -7.04 10.16 4.89
CA ALA A 52 -7.36 9.36 3.70
C ALA A 52 -7.86 10.24 2.55
N ALA A 53 -8.83 11.12 2.80
CA ALA A 53 -9.33 12.06 1.81
C ALA A 53 -8.22 12.96 1.23
N LYS A 54 -7.33 13.46 2.08
CA LYS A 54 -6.17 14.26 1.68
C LYS A 54 -5.22 13.47 0.76
N ARG A 55 -4.84 12.24 1.14
CA ARG A 55 -3.97 11.37 0.33
C ARG A 55 -4.60 11.06 -1.04
N MET A 56 -5.89 10.77 -1.07
CA MET A 56 -6.62 10.50 -2.31
C MET A 56 -6.64 11.72 -3.24
N SER A 57 -6.86 12.93 -2.71
CA SER A 57 -6.83 14.18 -3.48
C SER A 57 -5.44 14.48 -4.04
N ILE A 58 -4.38 14.30 -3.24
CA ILE A 58 -2.99 14.49 -3.69
C ILE A 58 -2.65 13.50 -4.81
N LYS A 59 -2.97 12.23 -4.64
CA LYS A 59 -2.68 11.20 -5.65
C LYS A 59 -3.48 11.42 -6.94
N MET A 60 -4.73 11.88 -6.80
CA MET A 60 -5.55 12.26 -7.95
C MET A 60 -4.88 13.39 -8.75
N LYS A 61 -4.44 14.46 -8.08
CA LYS A 61 -3.72 15.56 -8.72
C LYS A 61 -2.48 15.07 -9.45
N LEU A 62 -1.64 14.24 -8.80
CA LEU A 62 -0.43 13.68 -9.41
C LEU A 62 -0.74 12.83 -10.64
N ASN A 63 -1.72 11.95 -10.55
CA ASN A 63 -2.15 11.10 -11.66
C ASN A 63 -2.64 11.93 -12.85
N LEU A 64 -3.45 12.96 -12.62
CA LEU A 64 -3.95 13.82 -13.70
C LEU A 64 -2.84 14.70 -14.30
N THR A 65 -1.92 15.21 -13.47
CA THR A 65 -0.78 15.98 -13.97
C THR A 65 0.10 15.13 -14.89
N GLU A 66 0.41 13.90 -14.49
CA GLU A 66 1.18 12.97 -15.32
C GLU A 66 0.43 12.60 -16.60
N PHE A 67 -0.87 12.33 -16.48
CA PHE A 67 -1.72 11.94 -17.60
C PHE A 67 -1.92 13.10 -18.61
N ASN A 68 -1.99 14.33 -18.18
CA ASN A 68 -2.09 15.51 -19.07
C ASN A 68 -0.88 15.64 -20.00
N ASN A 69 0.28 15.12 -19.59
CA ASN A 69 1.50 15.08 -20.42
C ASN A 69 1.58 13.81 -21.31
N ALA A 70 0.54 12.98 -21.35
CA ALA A 70 0.52 11.78 -22.19
C ALA A 70 0.60 12.13 -23.69
N ASN A 71 1.28 11.25 -24.44
CA ASN A 71 1.26 11.20 -25.90
C ASN A 71 0.55 9.91 -26.36
N ALA A 72 0.43 9.68 -27.66
CA ALA A 72 -0.26 8.50 -28.20
C ALA A 72 0.37 7.17 -27.77
N GLU A 73 1.71 7.15 -27.57
CA GLU A 73 2.45 5.92 -27.20
C GLU A 73 2.22 5.50 -25.76
N ASN A 74 2.22 6.47 -24.82
CA ASN A 74 2.12 6.18 -23.37
C ASN A 74 0.72 6.38 -22.80
N PHE A 75 -0.23 6.85 -23.60
CA PHE A 75 -1.61 7.17 -23.20
C PHE A 75 -2.30 6.04 -22.43
N ALA A 76 -2.28 4.82 -22.98
CA ALA A 76 -2.94 3.67 -22.36
C ALA A 76 -2.28 3.25 -21.05
N ALA A 77 -0.94 3.30 -21.01
CA ALA A 77 -0.17 2.95 -19.81
C ALA A 77 -0.42 3.95 -18.66
N LEU A 78 -0.44 5.25 -18.95
CA LEU A 78 -0.68 6.28 -17.94
C LEU A 78 -2.13 6.27 -17.43
N TYR A 79 -3.11 6.05 -18.31
CA TYR A 79 -4.50 5.84 -17.87
C TYR A 79 -4.61 4.64 -16.92
N ARG A 80 -4.01 3.52 -17.30
CA ARG A 80 -3.99 2.31 -16.47
C ARG A 80 -3.32 2.56 -15.12
N LYS A 81 -2.16 3.21 -15.10
CA LYS A 81 -1.44 3.60 -13.89
C LYS A 81 -2.32 4.45 -12.98
N ALA A 82 -2.98 5.48 -13.53
CA ALA A 82 -3.86 6.36 -12.76
C ALA A 82 -5.01 5.58 -12.10
N ARG A 83 -5.66 4.66 -12.82
CA ARG A 83 -6.75 3.83 -12.30
C ARG A 83 -6.24 2.85 -11.22
N PHE A 84 -5.12 2.17 -11.44
CA PHE A 84 -4.53 1.23 -10.48
C PHE A 84 -4.05 1.92 -9.21
N ASN A 85 -3.52 3.15 -9.31
CA ASN A 85 -3.20 3.95 -8.14
C ASN A 85 -4.43 4.27 -7.28
N GLN A 86 -5.60 4.51 -7.89
CA GLN A 86 -6.84 4.72 -7.12
C GLN A 86 -7.32 3.44 -6.45
N ASP A 87 -7.22 2.29 -7.11
CA ASP A 87 -7.55 0.98 -6.51
C ASP A 87 -6.65 0.68 -5.31
N ALA A 88 -5.33 0.90 -5.45
CA ALA A 88 -4.36 0.69 -4.38
C ALA A 88 -4.65 1.58 -3.16
N LEU A 89 -4.99 2.85 -3.40
CA LEU A 89 -5.38 3.77 -2.33
C LEU A 89 -6.66 3.33 -1.64
N LEU A 90 -7.69 2.95 -2.39
CA LEU A 90 -8.93 2.43 -1.80
C LEU A 90 -8.65 1.29 -0.83
N ASN A 91 -7.89 0.28 -1.29
CA ASN A 91 -7.57 -0.89 -0.47
C ASN A 91 -6.80 -0.49 0.80
N ASN A 92 -5.80 0.39 0.67
CA ASN A 92 -5.02 0.86 1.80
C ASN A 92 -5.84 1.66 2.81
N GLU A 93 -6.65 2.62 2.35
CA GLU A 93 -7.41 3.51 3.24
C GLU A 93 -8.55 2.77 3.96
N VAL A 94 -9.23 1.85 3.26
CA VAL A 94 -10.25 1.00 3.88
C VAL A 94 -9.64 0.07 4.94
N ALA A 95 -8.48 -0.53 4.65
CA ALA A 95 -7.75 -1.37 5.60
C ALA A 95 -7.26 -0.55 6.81
N THR A 96 -6.72 0.65 6.56
CA THR A 96 -6.24 1.55 7.64
C THR A 96 -7.39 1.95 8.57
N LEU A 97 -8.55 2.31 8.03
CA LEU A 97 -9.73 2.58 8.85
C LEU A 97 -10.18 1.36 9.68
N ALA A 98 -10.08 0.16 9.12
CA ALA A 98 -10.45 -1.06 9.83
C ALA A 98 -9.57 -1.31 11.07
N THR A 99 -8.28 -0.91 11.06
CA THR A 99 -7.39 -1.09 12.23
C THR A 99 -7.85 -0.30 13.47
N VAL A 100 -8.60 0.79 13.29
CA VAL A 100 -9.13 1.56 14.42
C VAL A 100 -10.10 0.75 15.28
N LEU A 101 -10.73 -0.28 14.72
CA LEU A 101 -11.62 -1.19 15.46
C LEU A 101 -10.89 -1.98 16.56
N GLU A 102 -9.56 -2.14 16.43
CA GLU A 102 -8.74 -2.83 17.44
C GLU A 102 -8.67 -2.07 18.76
N LEU A 103 -8.90 -0.74 18.75
CA LEU A 103 -8.86 0.11 19.96
C LEU A 103 -10.07 -0.11 20.87
N ALA A 104 -11.24 -0.42 20.32
CA ALA A 104 -12.45 -0.70 21.08
C ALA A 104 -13.32 -1.75 20.36
N PRO A 105 -12.90 -3.02 20.30
CA PRO A 105 -13.49 -4.05 19.43
C PRO A 105 -14.93 -4.40 19.81
N ALA A 106 -15.35 -4.15 21.05
CA ALA A 106 -16.72 -4.38 21.51
C ALA A 106 -17.69 -3.23 21.18
N SER A 107 -17.21 -2.06 20.75
CA SER A 107 -18.02 -0.87 20.49
C SER A 107 -18.82 -1.00 19.20
N ALA A 108 -20.16 -1.12 19.29
CA ALA A 108 -21.05 -1.14 18.13
C ALA A 108 -21.04 0.23 17.42
N SER A 109 -21.08 1.33 18.16
CA SER A 109 -21.08 2.68 17.59
C SER A 109 -19.79 2.98 16.82
N LEU A 110 -18.62 2.51 17.29
CA LEU A 110 -17.38 2.63 16.56
C LEU A 110 -17.42 1.83 15.24
N LYS A 111 -17.97 0.64 15.25
CA LYS A 111 -18.12 -0.19 14.04
C LYS A 111 -18.98 0.52 12.98
N GLU A 112 -20.12 1.05 13.39
CA GLU A 112 -21.01 1.82 12.50
C GLU A 112 -20.29 3.08 11.95
N TYR A 113 -19.58 3.79 12.80
CA TYR A 113 -18.83 5.00 12.40
C TYR A 113 -17.72 4.66 11.41
N VAL A 114 -16.89 3.65 11.69
CA VAL A 114 -15.82 3.22 10.79
C VAL A 114 -16.39 2.75 9.45
N GLN A 115 -17.48 2.01 9.45
CA GLN A 115 -18.16 1.60 8.22
C GLN A 115 -18.63 2.81 7.39
N ALA A 116 -19.24 3.82 8.02
CA ALA A 116 -19.64 5.05 7.33
C ALA A 116 -18.43 5.78 6.71
N MET A 117 -17.31 5.83 7.43
CA MET A 117 -16.08 6.45 6.91
C MET A 117 -15.49 5.64 5.74
N GLN A 118 -15.54 4.31 5.77
CA GLN A 118 -15.13 3.46 4.66
C GLN A 118 -16.01 3.68 3.42
N GLU A 119 -17.32 3.85 3.58
CA GLU A 119 -18.22 4.19 2.47
C GLU A 119 -17.90 5.57 1.87
N ASN A 120 -17.56 6.57 2.68
CA ASN A 120 -17.09 7.87 2.19
C ASN A 120 -15.80 7.73 1.35
N VAL A 121 -14.85 6.91 1.79
CA VAL A 121 -13.62 6.62 1.03
C VAL A 121 -13.95 5.94 -0.32
N LYS A 122 -14.86 4.99 -0.34
CA LYS A 122 -15.34 4.33 -1.58
C LYS A 122 -16.02 5.33 -2.51
N GLY A 123 -16.82 6.25 -1.96
CA GLY A 123 -17.45 7.34 -2.71
C GLY A 123 -16.41 8.26 -3.39
N ALA A 124 -15.37 8.66 -2.65
CA ALA A 124 -14.28 9.47 -3.17
C ALA A 124 -13.49 8.74 -4.26
N TRP A 125 -13.17 7.46 -4.06
CA TRP A 125 -12.56 6.60 -5.08
C TRP A 125 -13.38 6.57 -6.37
N SER A 126 -14.69 6.34 -6.26
CA SER A 126 -15.60 6.31 -7.41
C SER A 126 -15.62 7.65 -8.17
N ALA A 127 -15.65 8.77 -7.45
CA ALA A 127 -15.60 10.12 -8.05
C ALA A 127 -14.27 10.36 -8.77
N ASN A 128 -13.14 9.98 -8.16
CA ASN A 128 -11.81 10.09 -8.76
C ASN A 128 -11.70 9.25 -10.02
N CYS A 129 -12.21 8.02 -10.02
CA CYS A 129 -12.23 7.15 -11.20
C CYS A 129 -13.02 7.78 -12.36
N ARG A 130 -14.20 8.36 -12.08
CA ARG A 130 -14.97 9.09 -13.11
C ARG A 130 -14.20 10.29 -13.66
N SER A 131 -13.49 11.03 -12.84
CA SER A 131 -12.67 12.17 -13.27
C SER A 131 -11.50 11.72 -14.16
N ILE A 132 -10.84 10.60 -13.82
CA ILE A 132 -9.79 10.00 -14.67
C ILE A 132 -10.37 9.53 -16.00
N ASP A 133 -11.56 8.93 -16.01
CA ASP A 133 -12.22 8.50 -17.24
C ASP A 133 -12.62 9.70 -18.12
N ALA A 134 -13.07 10.80 -17.52
CA ALA A 134 -13.36 12.05 -18.25
C ALA A 134 -12.08 12.67 -18.84
N ALA A 135 -10.98 12.71 -18.06
CA ALA A 135 -9.69 13.19 -18.53
C ALA A 135 -9.15 12.31 -19.67
N MET A 136 -9.34 11.01 -19.59
CA MET A 136 -8.96 10.05 -20.65
C MET A 136 -9.70 10.37 -21.96
N LYS A 137 -11.01 10.59 -21.92
CA LYS A 137 -11.80 10.93 -23.11
C LYS A 137 -11.35 12.28 -23.71
N ALA A 138 -11.15 13.30 -22.87
CA ALA A 138 -10.67 14.60 -23.34
C ALA A 138 -9.27 14.54 -23.96
N LYS A 139 -8.35 13.78 -23.35
CA LYS A 139 -7.00 13.59 -23.88
C LYS A 139 -6.97 12.80 -25.16
N ALA A 140 -7.80 11.75 -25.31
CA ALA A 140 -7.95 10.99 -26.54
C ALA A 140 -8.41 11.90 -27.70
N ALA A 141 -9.40 12.74 -27.46
CA ALA A 141 -9.85 13.72 -28.44
C ALA A 141 -8.75 14.71 -28.85
N ALA A 142 -7.99 15.24 -27.88
CA ALA A 142 -6.86 16.14 -28.15
C ALA A 142 -5.73 15.49 -28.94
N LEU A 143 -5.53 14.16 -28.80
CA LEU A 143 -4.53 13.38 -29.53
C LEU A 143 -5.05 12.85 -30.88
N GLY A 144 -6.33 13.02 -31.19
CA GLY A 144 -6.93 12.47 -32.41
C GLY A 144 -7.02 10.92 -32.40
N ILE A 145 -7.09 10.28 -31.22
CA ILE A 145 -7.15 8.82 -31.07
C ILE A 145 -8.48 8.39 -30.43
N ALA A 146 -8.82 7.10 -30.61
CA ALA A 146 -10.04 6.57 -29.99
C ALA A 146 -9.89 6.49 -28.46
N PRO A 147 -10.92 6.85 -27.67
CA PRO A 147 -10.90 6.68 -26.23
C PRO A 147 -10.88 5.20 -25.83
N LEU A 148 -10.23 4.89 -24.71
CA LEU A 148 -10.19 3.53 -24.18
C LEU A 148 -11.57 3.12 -23.63
N LYS A 149 -11.93 1.85 -23.78
CA LYS A 149 -13.18 1.29 -23.23
C LYS A 149 -13.11 0.92 -21.74
N GLY A 150 -11.99 1.24 -21.09
CA GLY A 150 -11.71 0.91 -19.69
C GLY A 150 -10.43 0.08 -19.54
N ILE A 151 -10.24 -0.48 -18.34
CA ILE A 151 -9.10 -1.35 -18.05
C ILE A 151 -9.45 -2.81 -18.39
N THR A 152 -8.66 -3.39 -19.27
CA THR A 152 -8.72 -4.83 -19.54
C THR A 152 -7.52 -5.50 -18.86
N LEU A 153 -7.78 -6.47 -17.99
CA LEU A 153 -6.73 -7.26 -17.35
C LEU A 153 -6.16 -8.28 -18.35
N THR A 154 -4.85 -8.44 -18.36
CA THR A 154 -4.16 -9.53 -19.05
C THR A 154 -4.50 -10.89 -18.43
N ALA A 155 -4.18 -11.99 -19.09
CA ALA A 155 -4.39 -13.33 -18.55
C ALA A 155 -3.65 -13.54 -17.21
N ALA A 156 -2.40 -13.06 -17.12
CA ALA A 156 -1.59 -13.11 -15.89
C ALA A 156 -2.22 -12.30 -14.75
N GLU A 157 -2.72 -11.10 -15.03
CA GLU A 157 -3.39 -10.26 -14.02
C GLU A 157 -4.72 -10.85 -13.57
N LYS A 158 -5.48 -11.46 -14.47
CA LYS A 158 -6.72 -12.18 -14.11
C LYS A 158 -6.41 -13.39 -13.21
N ALA A 159 -5.31 -14.10 -13.45
CA ALA A 159 -4.87 -15.18 -12.57
C ALA A 159 -4.44 -14.63 -11.20
N ALA A 160 -3.58 -13.62 -11.18
CA ALA A 160 -3.07 -12.99 -9.97
C ALA A 160 -4.18 -12.36 -9.11
N SER A 161 -5.27 -11.86 -9.71
CA SER A 161 -6.41 -11.28 -8.98
C SER A 161 -7.27 -12.30 -8.23
N LYS A 162 -7.06 -13.59 -8.45
CA LYS A 162 -7.82 -14.66 -7.80
C LYS A 162 -7.05 -15.34 -6.66
N VAL A 163 -5.78 -15.03 -6.47
CA VAL A 163 -4.91 -15.64 -5.47
C VAL A 163 -4.72 -14.64 -4.33
N TYR A 164 -5.13 -15.01 -3.12
CA TYR A 164 -5.09 -14.20 -1.90
C TYR A 164 -4.12 -14.79 -0.89
N PRO A 165 -2.82 -14.44 -0.97
CA PRO A 165 -1.81 -14.98 -0.09
C PRO A 165 -1.98 -14.44 1.33
N LYS A 166 -1.86 -15.33 2.33
CA LYS A 166 -1.99 -15.00 3.75
C LYS A 166 -0.78 -15.50 4.53
N SER A 167 -0.20 -14.65 5.36
CA SER A 167 0.90 -15.01 6.26
C SER A 167 0.48 -16.11 7.22
N THR A 168 1.38 -17.10 7.41
CA THR A 168 1.18 -18.21 8.37
C THR A 168 1.39 -17.75 9.82
N ALA A 169 1.03 -18.59 10.79
CA ALA A 169 1.30 -18.36 12.22
C ALA A 169 2.79 -18.10 12.46
N LYS A 170 3.68 -18.80 11.78
CA LYS A 170 5.13 -18.64 11.89
C LYS A 170 5.58 -17.17 11.66
N VAL A 171 5.03 -16.50 10.64
CA VAL A 171 5.34 -15.07 10.39
C VAL A 171 4.76 -14.18 11.49
N LYS A 172 3.56 -14.49 11.98
CA LYS A 172 2.91 -13.72 13.04
C LYS A 172 3.64 -13.79 14.38
N GLU A 173 4.18 -14.97 14.71
CA GLU A 173 4.89 -15.22 15.97
C GLU A 173 6.33 -14.69 15.96
N THR A 174 7.03 -14.83 14.84
CA THR A 174 8.46 -14.48 14.73
C THR A 174 8.70 -13.12 14.05
N GLY A 175 7.66 -12.53 13.46
CA GLY A 175 7.78 -11.33 12.66
C GLY A 175 8.49 -11.55 11.32
N TYR A 176 8.65 -10.48 10.57
CA TYR A 176 9.24 -10.54 9.22
C TYR A 176 10.74 -10.85 9.19
N GLY A 177 11.42 -10.87 10.34
CA GLY A 177 12.80 -11.36 10.45
C GLY A 177 12.96 -12.80 9.98
N VAL A 178 11.89 -13.60 10.00
CA VAL A 178 11.85 -14.96 9.47
C VAL A 178 12.20 -15.06 7.98
N LEU A 179 12.04 -13.99 7.21
CA LEU A 179 12.44 -13.95 5.80
C LEU A 179 13.94 -14.19 5.62
N ASN A 180 14.76 -13.82 6.60
CA ASN A 180 16.21 -14.05 6.58
C ASN A 180 16.58 -15.51 6.82
N THR A 181 15.64 -16.36 7.21
CA THR A 181 15.84 -17.81 7.44
C THR A 181 15.48 -18.65 6.21
N ILE A 182 15.04 -18.04 5.12
CA ILE A 182 14.73 -18.77 3.88
C ILE A 182 16.03 -19.39 3.34
N PRO A 183 16.06 -20.70 3.08
CA PRO A 183 17.25 -21.39 2.59
C PRO A 183 17.73 -20.81 1.23
N ARG A 184 19.05 -20.72 1.05
CA ARG A 184 19.63 -20.15 -0.18
C ARG A 184 19.34 -20.98 -1.42
N ASP A 185 19.30 -22.30 -1.28
CA ASP A 185 18.92 -23.22 -2.36
C ASP A 185 17.47 -22.99 -2.83
N LEU A 186 16.55 -22.74 -1.89
CA LEU A 186 15.18 -22.36 -2.22
C LEU A 186 15.14 -20.98 -2.90
N MET A 187 15.90 -20.00 -2.42
CA MET A 187 16.01 -18.69 -3.09
C MET A 187 16.57 -18.86 -4.51
N ALA A 188 17.60 -19.69 -4.70
CA ALA A 188 18.21 -19.95 -6.00
C ALA A 188 17.24 -20.64 -6.98
N LYS A 189 16.43 -21.57 -6.48
CA LYS A 189 15.37 -22.25 -7.26
C LYS A 189 14.42 -21.26 -7.93
N TYR A 190 14.11 -20.15 -7.25
CA TYR A 190 13.24 -19.08 -7.77
C TYR A 190 14.00 -17.92 -8.43
N GLY A 191 15.33 -17.95 -8.44
CA GLY A 191 16.19 -16.90 -9.02
C GLY A 191 16.37 -15.68 -8.11
N PHE A 192 16.23 -15.85 -6.78
CA PHE A 192 16.32 -14.79 -5.77
C PHE A 192 17.56 -14.86 -4.89
N ASP A 193 18.55 -15.66 -5.25
CA ASP A 193 19.81 -15.85 -4.53
C ASP A 193 20.79 -14.67 -4.63
N LYS A 194 20.59 -13.78 -5.62
CA LYS A 194 21.42 -12.59 -5.83
C LYS A 194 20.82 -11.36 -5.15
N ARG A 195 21.69 -10.53 -4.55
CA ARG A 195 21.26 -9.27 -3.94
C ARG A 195 20.56 -8.39 -4.97
N GLY A 196 19.37 -7.92 -4.65
CA GLY A 196 18.57 -7.04 -5.51
C GLY A 196 17.77 -7.76 -6.61
N SER A 197 17.73 -9.09 -6.63
CA SER A 197 16.84 -9.86 -7.52
C SER A 197 15.36 -9.65 -7.21
N VAL A 198 15.03 -9.26 -5.97
CA VAL A 198 13.72 -8.73 -5.56
C VAL A 198 13.95 -7.38 -4.88
N LYS A 199 13.27 -6.35 -5.37
CA LYS A 199 13.39 -4.97 -4.85
C LYS A 199 12.55 -4.75 -3.59
N ASN A 200 11.35 -5.32 -3.56
CA ASN A 200 10.33 -5.03 -2.55
C ASN A 200 9.94 -6.29 -1.73
N GLY A 201 10.84 -7.26 -1.56
CA GLY A 201 10.51 -8.55 -0.94
C GLY A 201 9.88 -8.45 0.45
N ALA A 202 10.41 -7.59 1.33
CA ALA A 202 9.84 -7.38 2.67
C ALA A 202 8.42 -6.77 2.60
N GLU A 203 8.18 -5.82 1.69
CA GLU A 203 6.87 -5.20 1.48
C GLU A 203 5.86 -6.18 0.88
N ILE A 204 6.28 -7.02 -0.08
CA ILE A 204 5.45 -8.10 -0.60
C ILE A 204 4.97 -8.99 0.56
N ALA A 205 5.87 -9.44 1.42
CA ALA A 205 5.52 -10.27 2.57
C ALA A 205 4.56 -9.57 3.55
N LYS A 206 4.79 -8.29 3.87
CA LYS A 206 3.90 -7.50 4.74
C LYS A 206 2.49 -7.39 4.17
N LEU A 207 2.34 -7.21 2.87
CA LEU A 207 1.04 -7.08 2.21
C LEU A 207 0.25 -8.42 2.16
N THR A 208 0.85 -9.55 2.54
CA THR A 208 0.15 -10.84 2.72
C THR A 208 -0.44 -11.03 4.11
N THR A 209 -0.19 -10.15 5.08
CA THR A 209 -0.51 -10.36 6.52
C THR A 209 -1.97 -10.73 6.77
N THR A 210 -2.90 -10.01 6.18
CA THR A 210 -4.34 -10.20 6.41
C THR A 210 -4.96 -11.25 5.51
N GLY A 211 -4.38 -11.51 4.34
CA GLY A 211 -4.95 -12.35 3.30
C GLY A 211 -6.10 -11.69 2.53
N THR A 212 -6.25 -10.37 2.65
CA THR A 212 -7.30 -9.60 1.96
C THR A 212 -6.86 -9.06 0.62
N ASN A 213 -5.55 -8.99 0.37
CA ASN A 213 -4.98 -8.51 -0.89
C ASN A 213 -4.72 -9.69 -1.84
N SER A 214 -5.21 -9.61 -3.06
CA SER A 214 -4.78 -10.53 -4.12
C SER A 214 -3.33 -10.21 -4.54
N ILE A 215 -2.68 -11.14 -5.24
CA ILE A 215 -1.35 -10.88 -5.83
C ILE A 215 -1.36 -9.64 -6.72
N LEU A 216 -2.44 -9.41 -7.47
CA LEU A 216 -2.60 -8.21 -8.28
C LEU A 216 -2.74 -6.94 -7.42
N ASP A 217 -3.48 -7.01 -6.30
CA ASP A 217 -3.60 -5.87 -5.39
C ASP A 217 -2.25 -5.54 -4.75
N ILE A 218 -1.48 -6.54 -4.33
CA ILE A 218 -0.11 -6.37 -3.84
C ILE A 218 0.74 -5.62 -4.88
N LYS A 219 0.70 -6.07 -6.15
CA LYS A 219 1.44 -5.39 -7.23
C LYS A 219 1.00 -3.94 -7.41
N LYS A 220 -0.31 -3.65 -7.42
CA LYS A 220 -0.84 -2.29 -7.52
C LYS A 220 -0.38 -1.41 -6.36
N MET A 221 -0.38 -1.95 -5.13
CA MET A 221 0.05 -1.22 -3.93
C MET A 221 1.55 -0.89 -3.98
N LEU A 222 2.38 -1.81 -4.43
CA LEU A 222 3.81 -1.57 -4.64
C LEU A 222 4.03 -0.45 -5.69
N ASP A 223 3.34 -0.52 -6.84
CA ASP A 223 3.46 0.48 -7.91
C ASP A 223 2.97 1.88 -7.47
N ALA A 224 2.01 1.93 -6.57
CA ALA A 224 1.52 3.19 -6.03
C ALA A 224 2.47 3.81 -4.99
N GLN A 225 3.25 2.98 -4.30
CA GLN A 225 4.13 3.37 -3.20
C GLN A 225 5.56 3.69 -3.66
N PHE A 226 6.11 2.89 -4.56
CA PHE A 226 7.52 2.96 -4.95
C PHE A 226 7.71 3.44 -6.39
N PRO A 227 8.78 4.22 -6.67
CA PRO A 227 9.08 4.68 -8.02
C PRO A 227 9.57 3.57 -8.95
N SER A 228 10.11 2.48 -8.39
CA SER A 228 10.58 1.29 -9.11
C SER A 228 10.20 0.04 -8.35
N THR A 229 9.50 -0.86 -9.02
CA THR A 229 8.94 -2.07 -8.43
C THR A 229 9.29 -3.31 -9.25
N ASP A 230 9.08 -4.47 -8.63
CA ASP A 230 9.19 -5.77 -9.29
C ASP A 230 8.05 -5.99 -10.29
N SER A 231 8.30 -6.78 -11.34
CA SER A 231 7.24 -7.18 -12.28
C SER A 231 6.17 -8.03 -11.58
N LEU A 232 4.97 -8.13 -12.15
CA LEU A 232 3.93 -9.03 -11.64
C LEU A 232 4.42 -10.48 -11.57
N GLU A 233 5.20 -10.90 -12.55
CA GLU A 233 5.81 -12.23 -12.57
C GLU A 233 6.75 -12.43 -11.38
N THR A 234 7.64 -11.46 -11.12
CA THR A 234 8.57 -11.50 -9.97
C THR A 234 7.80 -11.54 -8.65
N VAL A 235 6.78 -10.70 -8.47
CA VAL A 235 5.93 -10.70 -7.28
C VAL A 235 5.25 -12.06 -7.09
N THR A 236 4.71 -12.64 -8.16
CA THR A 236 4.07 -13.96 -8.11
C THR A 236 5.05 -15.04 -7.70
N LYS A 237 6.21 -15.13 -8.36
CA LYS A 237 7.27 -16.10 -8.03
C LYS A 237 7.78 -15.94 -6.59
N TYR A 238 7.90 -14.71 -6.11
CA TYR A 238 8.32 -14.47 -4.73
C TYR A 238 7.30 -14.98 -3.72
N ILE A 239 6.00 -14.78 -3.98
CA ILE A 239 4.92 -15.31 -3.13
C ILE A 239 4.88 -16.85 -3.19
N GLU A 240 5.11 -17.45 -4.36
CA GLU A 240 5.23 -18.90 -4.50
C GLU A 240 6.41 -19.44 -3.67
N MET A 241 7.57 -18.78 -3.71
CA MET A 241 8.71 -19.13 -2.85
C MET A 241 8.36 -19.01 -1.37
N LEU A 242 7.67 -17.94 -0.93
CA LEU A 242 7.22 -17.79 0.45
C LEU A 242 6.24 -18.90 0.86
N LYS A 243 5.40 -19.37 -0.05
CA LYS A 243 4.49 -20.50 0.18
C LYS A 243 5.27 -21.81 0.37
N GLU A 244 6.25 -22.08 -0.50
CA GLU A 244 7.11 -23.27 -0.37
C GLU A 244 7.95 -23.22 0.91
N ALA A 245 8.38 -22.04 1.36
CA ALA A 245 9.04 -21.83 2.65
C ALA A 245 8.10 -21.96 3.87
N GLY A 246 6.81 -22.19 3.68
CA GLY A 246 5.81 -22.29 4.74
C GLY A 246 5.50 -20.96 5.45
N LEU A 247 5.77 -19.84 4.80
CA LEU A 247 5.54 -18.49 5.34
C LEU A 247 4.23 -17.88 4.89
N VAL A 248 3.67 -18.35 3.78
CA VAL A 248 2.40 -17.91 3.20
C VAL A 248 1.56 -19.11 2.79
N THR A 249 0.22 -18.97 2.86
CA THR A 249 -0.76 -19.94 2.36
C THR A 249 -1.73 -19.28 1.40
N TYR A 250 -2.28 -20.04 0.46
CA TYR A 250 -3.43 -19.73 -0.39
C TYR A 250 -3.92 -20.95 -1.12
#